data_5ead88327a40d0f7d7199589f7cae6ee
#
_entry.id   5ead88327a40d0f7d7199589f7cae6ee
#
_cell.length_a   1.000
_cell.length_b   1.000
_cell.length_c   1.000
_cell.angle_alpha   90.00
_cell.angle_beta   90.00
_cell.angle_gamma   90.00
#
_symmetry.space_group_name_H-M   'P 1'
#
loop_
_entity.id
_entity.type
_entity.pdbx_description
1 polymer ?
#
loop_
_entity_poly.entity_id
_entity_poly.type
_entity_poly.pdbx_seq_one_letter_code
_entity_poly.pdbx_strand_id
1 'polypeptide(L)'
;MKLVKKSYLAAMAVAVSALGTGVAQAECGNVTIAEMNWASAQAAARVDEFILKNGYGCAAETVPGDTVPTATSMTEKGRPDIAPELWMNTIKEQIDRAVSDDRLTVVGDVLEDPAKNAGEGWWIPRYMLEKNPELATIEGIKKNPELFKDPEDPGKGRVVGCPSGWACQIITDNLFKAFDMEEAGFNLVDPGSGAALAGAIKKAYNRGQGVLAYYWAPTSLLAELDMVRVELAPYNAAEFESCIGVANCPDPKPNGFAISEIKTVASTEFANNSPEAMGYLKARVWPADAFGKVLTYMETEQADGQAAAEWFLKNHEAVWSQWVPADVAAKVKAAL
;
A
#
# COMPACT_ATOMS: atom_id res chain seq x y z
N MET A 1 63.34 -74.39 24.07
CA MET A 1 63.55 -73.33 23.07
C MET A 1 62.24 -73.11 22.28
N LYS A 2 61.40 -72.19 22.68
CA LYS A 2 60.15 -71.89 22.00
C LYS A 2 60.15 -70.40 21.64
N LEU A 3 60.11 -70.13 20.33
CA LEU A 3 60.00 -68.75 19.81
C LEU A 3 58.55 -68.28 19.94
N VAL A 4 58.41 -67.10 20.59
CA VAL A 4 57.11 -66.39 20.63
C VAL A 4 57.09 -65.37 19.48
N LYS A 5 56.18 -65.55 18.51
CA LYS A 5 55.88 -64.58 17.49
C LYS A 5 54.97 -63.50 18.07
N LYS A 6 55.42 -62.24 18.03
CA LYS A 6 54.56 -61.06 18.29
C LYS A 6 53.86 -60.66 17.03
N SER A 7 52.51 -60.76 17.04
CA SER A 7 51.64 -60.21 16.02
C SER A 7 51.28 -58.78 16.36
N TYR A 8 51.59 -57.82 15.48
CA TYR A 8 51.15 -56.43 15.58
C TYR A 8 49.77 -56.33 14.86
N LEU A 9 48.71 -56.00 15.61
CA LEU A 9 47.44 -55.57 15.05
C LEU A 9 47.52 -54.06 14.82
N ALA A 10 47.44 -53.67 13.55
CA ALA A 10 47.26 -52.28 13.12
C ALA A 10 45.78 -51.94 13.25
N ALA A 11 45.42 -51.03 14.15
CA ALA A 11 44.06 -50.50 14.24
C ALA A 11 43.94 -49.35 13.22
N MET A 12 43.16 -49.56 12.14
CA MET A 12 42.71 -48.51 11.22
C MET A 12 41.59 -47.73 11.91
N ALA A 13 41.88 -46.49 12.28
CA ALA A 13 40.86 -45.51 12.71
C ALA A 13 40.18 -44.94 11.45
N VAL A 14 38.92 -45.35 11.21
CA VAL A 14 38.08 -44.71 10.20
C VAL A 14 37.54 -43.41 10.79
N ALA A 15 38.08 -42.27 10.33
CA ALA A 15 37.50 -40.95 10.63
C ALA A 15 36.23 -40.79 9.81
N VAL A 16 35.07 -40.95 10.44
CA VAL A 16 33.77 -40.57 9.86
C VAL A 16 33.65 -39.05 9.98
N SER A 17 33.92 -38.35 8.85
CA SER A 17 33.60 -36.93 8.71
C SER A 17 32.07 -36.80 8.62
N ALA A 18 31.43 -36.46 9.76
CA ALA A 18 30.04 -36.04 9.76
C ALA A 18 29.94 -34.69 8.99
N LEU A 19 29.58 -34.75 7.73
CA LEU A 19 29.06 -33.58 7.00
C LEU A 19 27.75 -33.19 7.67
N GLY A 20 27.84 -32.31 8.67
CA GLY A 20 26.67 -31.62 9.20
C GLY A 20 26.06 -30.79 8.07
N THR A 21 24.94 -31.26 7.50
CA THR A 21 24.05 -30.39 6.73
C THR A 21 23.49 -29.38 7.74
N GLY A 22 24.23 -28.29 7.97
CA GLY A 22 23.68 -27.13 8.63
C GLY A 22 22.49 -26.68 7.79
N VAL A 23 21.29 -26.80 8.32
CA VAL A 23 20.14 -26.08 7.79
C VAL A 23 20.56 -24.63 7.89
N ALA A 24 20.80 -23.96 6.74
CA ALA A 24 21.07 -22.54 6.72
C ALA A 24 19.83 -21.89 7.35
N GLN A 25 19.97 -21.40 8.56
CA GLN A 25 18.93 -20.62 9.21
C GLN A 25 18.81 -19.33 8.40
N ALA A 26 17.59 -18.97 8.02
CA ALA A 26 17.35 -17.72 7.29
C ALA A 26 17.98 -16.57 8.08
N GLU A 27 18.81 -15.75 7.39
CA GLU A 27 19.61 -14.69 8.05
C GLU A 27 18.77 -13.68 8.81
N CYS A 28 17.48 -13.49 8.41
CA CYS A 28 16.51 -12.61 9.10
C CYS A 28 15.26 -13.34 9.61
N GLY A 29 15.28 -14.68 9.71
CA GLY A 29 14.16 -15.46 10.24
C GLY A 29 12.87 -15.39 9.41
N ASN A 30 11.73 -15.60 10.08
CA ASN A 30 10.41 -15.48 9.47
C ASN A 30 10.01 -14.00 9.43
N VAL A 31 9.59 -13.53 8.27
CA VAL A 31 9.17 -12.12 8.04
C VAL A 31 7.81 -12.09 7.39
N THR A 32 6.86 -11.43 8.04
CA THR A 32 5.52 -11.20 7.51
C THR A 32 5.39 -9.78 6.94
N ILE A 33 4.84 -9.67 5.73
CA ILE A 33 4.73 -8.42 4.98
C ILE A 33 3.26 -8.17 4.68
N ALA A 34 2.71 -7.03 5.07
CA ALA A 34 1.33 -6.68 4.75
C ALA A 34 1.17 -6.46 3.24
N GLU A 35 0.27 -7.20 2.61
CA GLU A 35 -0.17 -6.98 1.24
C GLU A 35 -1.55 -6.34 1.26
N MET A 36 -1.60 -5.01 1.10
CA MET A 36 -2.85 -4.26 1.08
C MET A 36 -3.59 -4.53 -0.24
N ASN A 37 -4.90 -4.35 -0.24
CA ASN A 37 -5.78 -4.73 -1.36
C ASN A 37 -5.90 -3.65 -2.47
N TRP A 38 -4.80 -2.93 -2.76
CA TRP A 38 -4.68 -2.03 -3.93
C TRP A 38 -3.35 -2.22 -4.64
N ALA A 39 -3.32 -1.90 -5.94
CA ALA A 39 -2.27 -2.28 -6.87
C ALA A 39 -0.85 -1.88 -6.43
N SER A 40 -0.64 -0.63 -6.00
CA SER A 40 0.69 -0.15 -5.59
C SER A 40 1.26 -0.92 -4.40
N ALA A 41 0.44 -1.13 -3.37
CA ALA A 41 0.87 -1.86 -2.18
C ALA A 41 1.10 -3.35 -2.45
N GLN A 42 0.30 -3.97 -3.33
CA GLN A 42 0.54 -5.34 -3.78
C GLN A 42 1.88 -5.47 -4.47
N ALA A 43 2.18 -4.58 -5.43
CA ALA A 43 3.46 -4.57 -6.12
C ALA A 43 4.63 -4.37 -5.14
N ALA A 44 4.53 -3.40 -4.23
CA ALA A 44 5.56 -3.10 -3.23
C ALA A 44 5.79 -4.30 -2.29
N ALA A 45 4.72 -4.92 -1.77
CA ALA A 45 4.81 -6.07 -0.87
C ALA A 45 5.48 -7.28 -1.54
N ARG A 46 5.14 -7.55 -2.80
CA ARG A 46 5.73 -8.68 -3.54
C ARG A 46 7.17 -8.43 -3.98
N VAL A 47 7.54 -7.18 -4.27
CA VAL A 47 8.95 -6.82 -4.49
C VAL A 47 9.75 -6.99 -3.20
N ASP A 48 9.22 -6.52 -2.07
CA ASP A 48 9.87 -6.69 -0.76
C ASP A 48 10.01 -8.19 -0.40
N GLU A 49 8.96 -9.00 -0.60
CA GLU A 49 9.01 -10.45 -0.39
C GLU A 49 10.11 -11.09 -1.23
N PHE A 50 10.16 -10.80 -2.53
CA PHE A 50 11.14 -11.39 -3.44
C PHE A 50 12.58 -11.04 -3.07
N ILE A 51 12.85 -9.76 -2.79
CA ILE A 51 14.19 -9.27 -2.43
C ILE A 51 14.62 -9.81 -1.06
N LEU A 52 13.75 -9.79 -0.06
CA LEU A 52 14.07 -10.32 1.27
C LEU A 52 14.33 -11.83 1.24
N LYS A 53 13.52 -12.57 0.48
CA LYS A 53 13.66 -14.01 0.34
C LYS A 53 14.92 -14.41 -0.41
N ASN A 54 15.14 -13.87 -1.60
CA ASN A 54 16.20 -14.32 -2.49
C ASN A 54 17.52 -13.56 -2.30
N GLY A 55 17.46 -12.31 -1.86
CA GLY A 55 18.63 -11.47 -1.61
C GLY A 55 19.22 -11.65 -0.21
N TYR A 56 18.36 -11.64 0.79
CA TYR A 56 18.76 -11.67 2.21
C TYR A 56 18.52 -13.03 2.88
N GLY A 57 17.92 -14.00 2.20
CA GLY A 57 17.69 -15.34 2.75
C GLY A 57 16.62 -15.39 3.85
N CYS A 58 15.75 -14.39 3.96
CA CYS A 58 14.64 -14.40 4.90
C CYS A 58 13.58 -15.45 4.51
N ALA A 59 12.88 -16.02 5.48
CA ALA A 59 11.65 -16.77 5.24
C ALA A 59 10.48 -15.75 5.17
N ALA A 60 10.46 -14.96 4.09
CA ALA A 60 9.49 -13.89 3.89
C ALA A 60 8.20 -14.41 3.27
N GLU A 61 7.06 -13.92 3.76
CA GLU A 61 5.74 -14.20 3.20
C GLU A 61 4.84 -12.95 3.29
N THR A 62 3.93 -12.78 2.33
CA THR A 62 2.91 -11.75 2.42
C THR A 62 1.68 -12.24 3.18
N VAL A 63 1.02 -11.33 3.90
CA VAL A 63 -0.25 -11.56 4.57
C VAL A 63 -1.25 -10.48 4.14
N PRO A 64 -2.54 -10.83 3.93
CA PRO A 64 -3.55 -9.84 3.58
C PRO A 64 -3.64 -8.71 4.59
N GLY A 65 -3.77 -7.48 4.09
CA GLY A 65 -3.87 -6.29 4.92
C GLY A 65 -4.75 -5.21 4.33
N ASP A 66 -5.12 -4.27 5.19
CA ASP A 66 -5.75 -2.99 4.87
C ASP A 66 -5.19 -1.94 5.84
N THR A 67 -5.30 -0.65 5.53
CA THR A 67 -4.60 0.39 6.29
C THR A 67 -4.90 0.34 7.79
N VAL A 68 -6.18 0.40 8.18
CA VAL A 68 -6.57 0.49 9.59
C VAL A 68 -6.36 -0.83 10.35
N PRO A 69 -6.80 -1.99 9.83
CA PRO A 69 -6.55 -3.27 10.51
C PRO A 69 -5.07 -3.61 10.64
N THR A 70 -4.26 -3.31 9.61
CA THR A 70 -2.81 -3.56 9.65
C THR A 70 -2.13 -2.67 10.69
N ALA A 71 -2.41 -1.35 10.68
CA ALA A 71 -1.87 -0.43 11.67
C ALA A 71 -2.24 -0.88 13.10
N THR A 72 -3.49 -1.28 13.32
CA THR A 72 -3.95 -1.79 14.63
C THR A 72 -3.20 -3.07 15.03
N SER A 73 -3.06 -4.03 14.12
CA SER A 73 -2.33 -5.27 14.41
C SER A 73 -0.86 -5.03 14.72
N MET A 74 -0.20 -4.16 13.93
CA MET A 74 1.20 -3.80 14.17
C MET A 74 1.40 -3.09 15.50
N THR A 75 0.52 -2.15 15.85
CA THR A 75 0.63 -1.39 17.12
C THR A 75 0.30 -2.24 18.34
N GLU A 76 -0.60 -3.22 18.25
CA GLU A 76 -0.99 -4.06 19.37
C GLU A 76 -0.15 -5.33 19.51
N LYS A 77 0.21 -5.95 18.39
CA LYS A 77 0.81 -7.29 18.33
C LYS A 77 2.22 -7.32 17.74
N GLY A 78 2.72 -6.19 17.19
CA GLY A 78 3.99 -6.14 16.47
C GLY A 78 3.97 -6.92 15.14
N ARG A 79 2.80 -7.22 14.60
CA ARG A 79 2.63 -8.01 13.37
C ARG A 79 1.57 -7.38 12.44
N PRO A 80 1.77 -7.48 11.11
CA PRO A 80 2.93 -8.02 10.40
C PRO A 80 4.24 -7.27 10.71
N ASP A 81 5.40 -7.84 10.31
CA ASP A 81 6.71 -7.23 10.56
C ASP A 81 6.93 -5.96 9.75
N ILE A 82 6.41 -5.94 8.52
CA ILE A 82 6.58 -4.86 7.56
C ILE A 82 5.22 -4.49 6.96
N ALA A 83 4.92 -3.21 6.93
CA ALA A 83 3.87 -2.62 6.09
C ALA A 83 4.55 -1.73 5.04
N PRO A 84 4.66 -2.19 3.78
CA PRO A 84 5.39 -1.50 2.72
C PRO A 84 4.81 -0.15 2.33
N GLU A 85 3.49 0.01 2.46
CA GLU A 85 2.76 1.21 2.05
C GLU A 85 1.60 1.50 3.01
N LEU A 86 1.81 2.41 3.94
CA LEU A 86 0.77 2.93 4.83
C LEU A 86 0.47 4.39 4.52
N TRP A 87 -0.80 4.68 4.29
CA TRP A 87 -1.35 6.02 4.14
C TRP A 87 -1.68 6.58 5.53
N MET A 88 -0.89 7.55 5.98
CA MET A 88 -0.78 7.92 7.39
C MET A 88 -1.91 8.79 7.93
N ASN A 89 -2.68 9.44 7.06
CA ASN A 89 -3.55 10.57 7.44
C ASN A 89 -4.47 10.32 8.65
N THR A 90 -5.08 9.12 8.78
CA THR A 90 -5.99 8.80 9.89
C THR A 90 -5.37 7.91 10.98
N ILE A 91 -4.18 7.36 10.72
CA ILE A 91 -3.51 6.42 11.63
C ILE A 91 -2.24 7.01 12.25
N LYS A 92 -1.86 8.23 11.86
CA LYS A 92 -0.59 8.86 12.24
C LYS A 92 -0.39 8.89 13.75
N GLU A 93 -1.38 9.37 14.50
CA GLU A 93 -1.29 9.44 15.97
C GLU A 93 -1.09 8.07 16.62
N GLN A 94 -1.76 7.04 16.08
CA GLN A 94 -1.61 5.67 16.55
C GLN A 94 -0.20 5.14 16.29
N ILE A 95 0.34 5.37 15.09
CA ILE A 95 1.70 4.97 14.73
C ILE A 95 2.73 5.75 15.56
N ASP A 96 2.59 7.07 15.69
CA ASP A 96 3.51 7.92 16.46
C ASP A 96 3.59 7.48 17.93
N ARG A 97 2.46 7.09 18.54
CA ARG A 97 2.45 6.50 19.89
C ARG A 97 3.21 5.17 19.94
N ALA A 98 2.99 4.29 18.98
CA ALA A 98 3.69 3.00 18.96
C ALA A 98 5.21 3.16 18.69
N VAL A 99 5.61 4.19 17.94
CA VAL A 99 7.03 4.57 17.78
C VAL A 99 7.60 5.10 19.09
N SER A 100 6.87 5.96 19.80
CA SER A 100 7.29 6.47 21.11
C SER A 100 7.42 5.37 22.17
N ASP A 101 6.63 4.30 22.05
CA ASP A 101 6.66 3.10 22.91
C ASP A 101 7.69 2.06 22.43
N ASP A 102 8.56 2.39 21.47
CA ASP A 102 9.57 1.50 20.88
C ASP A 102 8.99 0.18 20.29
N ARG A 103 7.76 0.22 19.79
CA ARG A 103 7.10 -0.95 19.18
C ARG A 103 7.18 -0.94 17.65
N LEU A 104 7.20 0.25 17.05
CA LEU A 104 7.27 0.42 15.60
C LEU A 104 8.39 1.39 15.21
N THR A 105 8.85 1.26 13.98
CA THR A 105 9.81 2.15 13.33
C THR A 105 9.22 2.64 12.01
N VAL A 106 9.07 3.94 11.84
CA VAL A 106 8.81 4.53 10.52
C VAL A 106 10.10 4.51 9.73
N VAL A 107 10.12 3.72 8.65
CA VAL A 107 11.33 3.44 7.87
C VAL A 107 11.66 4.62 6.93
N GLY A 108 10.66 5.13 6.23
CA GLY A 108 10.82 6.23 5.26
C GLY A 108 9.62 6.39 4.32
N ASP A 109 9.77 7.29 3.36
CA ASP A 109 8.79 7.51 2.30
C ASP A 109 8.76 6.35 1.30
N VAL A 110 7.58 6.03 0.81
CA VAL A 110 7.40 5.01 -0.25
C VAL A 110 7.74 5.57 -1.63
N LEU A 111 7.40 6.84 -1.88
CA LEU A 111 7.56 7.52 -3.16
C LEU A 111 8.54 8.69 -3.03
N GLU A 112 9.26 8.96 -4.11
CA GLU A 112 9.96 10.24 -4.26
C GLU A 112 8.94 11.39 -4.34
N ASP A 113 9.22 12.50 -3.63
CA ASP A 113 8.37 13.69 -3.63
C ASP A 113 6.86 13.42 -3.41
N PRO A 114 6.44 12.75 -2.31
CA PRO A 114 5.05 12.36 -2.12
C PRO A 114 4.09 13.56 -2.16
N ALA A 115 4.51 14.73 -1.71
CA ALA A 115 3.70 15.96 -1.76
C ALA A 115 3.31 16.39 -3.18
N LYS A 116 4.08 16.00 -4.20
CA LYS A 116 3.79 16.29 -5.60
C LYS A 116 3.03 15.14 -6.29
N ASN A 117 3.26 13.92 -5.83
CA ASN A 117 2.85 12.71 -6.54
C ASN A 117 1.69 11.98 -5.86
N ALA A 118 1.34 12.30 -4.62
CA ALA A 118 0.24 11.69 -3.88
C ALA A 118 -0.89 12.70 -3.60
N GLY A 119 -2.13 12.30 -3.89
CA GLY A 119 -3.29 13.15 -3.61
C GLY A 119 -4.59 12.38 -3.67
N GLU A 120 -5.40 12.55 -2.64
CA GLU A 120 -6.75 11.98 -2.53
C GLU A 120 -7.81 13.02 -2.89
N GLY A 121 -8.97 12.56 -3.27
CA GLY A 121 -10.09 13.47 -3.57
C GLY A 121 -11.34 12.77 -4.06
N TRP A 122 -12.37 13.57 -4.29
CA TRP A 122 -13.52 13.15 -5.08
C TRP A 122 -13.34 13.61 -6.52
N TRP A 123 -13.63 12.71 -7.45
CA TRP A 123 -13.33 12.89 -8.86
C TRP A 123 -14.58 12.66 -9.71
N ILE A 124 -14.67 13.44 -10.80
CA ILE A 124 -15.69 13.31 -11.84
C ILE A 124 -15.02 13.24 -13.23
N PRO A 125 -15.66 12.63 -14.24
CA PRO A 125 -15.20 12.72 -15.64
C PRO A 125 -15.20 14.17 -16.16
N ARG A 126 -14.15 14.56 -16.90
CA ARG A 126 -14.05 15.92 -17.48
C ARG A 126 -15.23 16.27 -18.38
N TYR A 127 -15.75 15.31 -19.15
CA TYR A 127 -16.91 15.55 -20.01
C TYR A 127 -18.18 15.99 -19.26
N MET A 128 -18.28 15.68 -17.96
CA MET A 128 -19.37 16.21 -17.12
C MET A 128 -19.16 17.68 -16.80
N LEU A 129 -17.93 18.06 -16.45
CA LEU A 129 -17.57 19.46 -16.18
C LEU A 129 -17.71 20.35 -17.42
N GLU A 130 -17.36 19.84 -18.60
CA GLU A 130 -17.53 20.58 -19.86
C GLU A 130 -18.99 20.90 -20.19
N LYS A 131 -19.90 19.99 -19.80
CA LYS A 131 -21.36 20.19 -20.00
C LYS A 131 -21.99 21.01 -18.87
N ASN A 132 -21.46 20.92 -17.67
CA ASN A 132 -21.99 21.52 -16.44
C ASN A 132 -20.84 22.11 -15.62
N PRO A 133 -20.35 23.32 -15.95
CA PRO A 133 -19.18 23.92 -15.32
C PRO A 133 -19.29 24.09 -13.81
N GLU A 134 -20.50 24.18 -13.25
CA GLU A 134 -20.77 24.26 -11.82
C GLU A 134 -20.32 23.02 -11.06
N LEU A 135 -20.19 21.87 -11.72
CA LEU A 135 -19.70 20.62 -11.10
C LEU A 135 -18.22 20.67 -10.68
N ALA A 136 -17.52 21.76 -10.99
CA ALA A 136 -16.15 21.98 -10.51
C ALA A 136 -16.06 21.98 -8.98
N THR A 137 -17.14 22.35 -8.29
CA THR A 137 -17.20 22.50 -6.84
C THR A 137 -18.22 21.56 -6.21
N ILE A 138 -18.02 21.23 -4.93
CA ILE A 138 -18.95 20.40 -4.17
C ILE A 138 -20.37 21.02 -4.10
N GLU A 139 -20.46 22.34 -4.04
CA GLU A 139 -21.74 23.05 -4.01
C GLU A 139 -22.50 22.92 -5.35
N GLY A 140 -21.80 22.82 -6.46
CA GLY A 140 -22.41 22.51 -7.75
C GLY A 140 -22.84 21.04 -7.84
N ILE A 141 -22.05 20.11 -7.32
CA ILE A 141 -22.40 18.68 -7.22
C ILE A 141 -23.71 18.51 -6.43
N LYS A 142 -23.81 19.10 -5.23
CA LYS A 142 -24.98 19.01 -4.35
C LYS A 142 -26.30 19.41 -5.02
N LYS A 143 -26.26 20.31 -5.97
CA LYS A 143 -27.44 20.83 -6.69
C LYS A 143 -27.90 19.93 -7.84
N ASN A 144 -27.12 18.93 -8.22
CA ASN A 144 -27.35 18.11 -9.41
C ASN A 144 -27.23 16.60 -9.13
N PRO A 145 -27.90 16.05 -8.10
CA PRO A 145 -27.79 14.62 -7.76
C PRO A 145 -28.24 13.71 -8.91
N GLU A 146 -29.18 14.15 -9.75
CA GLU A 146 -29.69 13.39 -10.88
C GLU A 146 -28.64 13.11 -11.96
N LEU A 147 -27.51 13.85 -11.99
CA LEU A 147 -26.40 13.59 -12.88
C LEU A 147 -25.52 12.42 -12.43
N PHE A 148 -25.67 11.99 -11.17
CA PHE A 148 -24.84 10.96 -10.51
C PHE A 148 -25.69 9.76 -10.05
N LYS A 149 -26.66 9.35 -10.84
CA LYS A 149 -27.71 8.38 -10.46
C LYS A 149 -27.16 7.15 -9.74
N ASP A 150 -27.79 6.83 -8.62
CA ASP A 150 -27.58 5.56 -7.93
C ASP A 150 -28.44 4.47 -8.62
N PRO A 151 -27.83 3.42 -9.18
CA PRO A 151 -28.57 2.32 -9.80
C PRO A 151 -29.47 1.54 -8.83
N GLU A 152 -29.14 1.55 -7.54
CA GLU A 152 -29.90 0.84 -6.50
C GLU A 152 -30.99 1.73 -5.87
N ASP A 153 -30.84 3.06 -5.96
CA ASP A 153 -31.82 4.05 -5.52
C ASP A 153 -31.97 5.16 -6.60
N PRO A 154 -32.75 4.93 -7.68
CA PRO A 154 -32.83 5.82 -8.83
C PRO A 154 -33.33 7.23 -8.52
N GLY A 155 -33.88 7.48 -7.34
CA GLY A 155 -34.30 8.80 -6.85
C GLY A 155 -33.16 9.65 -6.30
N LYS A 156 -31.97 9.08 -6.13
CA LYS A 156 -30.80 9.73 -5.54
C LYS A 156 -29.59 9.69 -6.44
N GLY A 157 -28.66 10.60 -6.16
CA GLY A 157 -27.28 10.50 -6.61
C GLY A 157 -26.47 9.55 -5.71
N ARG A 158 -25.28 9.16 -6.16
CA ARG A 158 -24.34 8.43 -5.30
C ARG A 158 -22.94 8.99 -5.34
N VAL A 159 -22.29 8.92 -4.19
CA VAL A 159 -20.84 9.00 -4.06
C VAL A 159 -20.31 7.57 -3.92
N VAL A 160 -19.47 7.12 -4.85
CA VAL A 160 -18.72 5.87 -4.67
C VAL A 160 -17.57 6.19 -3.73
N GLY A 161 -17.69 5.70 -2.50
CA GLY A 161 -16.78 6.04 -1.41
C GLY A 161 -15.47 5.27 -1.45
N CYS A 162 -14.76 5.33 -0.35
CA CYS A 162 -13.55 4.57 -0.12
C CYS A 162 -13.89 3.19 0.46
N PRO A 163 -13.19 2.11 0.06
CA PRO A 163 -13.44 0.78 0.62
C PRO A 163 -13.29 0.73 2.14
N SER A 164 -14.12 -0.06 2.79
CA SER A 164 -14.01 -0.32 4.22
C SER A 164 -12.64 -0.86 4.61
N GLY A 165 -12.09 -0.37 5.74
CA GLY A 165 -10.77 -0.75 6.22
C GLY A 165 -9.62 0.14 5.71
N TRP A 166 -9.86 0.95 4.68
CA TRP A 166 -8.90 1.95 4.25
C TRP A 166 -9.01 3.23 5.11
N ALA A 167 -7.89 3.96 5.25
CA ALA A 167 -7.87 5.21 5.99
C ALA A 167 -8.85 6.25 5.44
N CYS A 168 -8.97 6.34 4.12
CA CYS A 168 -9.86 7.27 3.43
C CYS A 168 -11.36 7.02 3.65
N GLN A 169 -11.76 5.85 4.13
CA GLN A 169 -13.15 5.61 4.50
C GLN A 169 -13.59 6.58 5.60
N ILE A 170 -12.79 6.71 6.65
CA ILE A 170 -13.08 7.63 7.77
C ILE A 170 -13.22 9.07 7.26
N ILE A 171 -12.29 9.50 6.40
CA ILE A 171 -12.29 10.83 5.81
C ILE A 171 -13.54 11.04 4.94
N THR A 172 -13.85 10.07 4.07
CA THR A 172 -15.00 10.14 3.16
C THR A 172 -16.33 10.17 3.91
N ASP A 173 -16.50 9.34 4.95
CA ASP A 173 -17.68 9.33 5.79
C ASP A 173 -17.91 10.67 6.49
N ASN A 174 -16.85 11.27 7.03
CA ASN A 174 -16.93 12.56 7.70
C ASN A 174 -17.14 13.72 6.71
N LEU A 175 -16.48 13.73 5.54
CA LEU A 175 -16.72 14.74 4.51
C LEU A 175 -18.13 14.65 3.93
N PHE A 176 -18.66 13.42 3.74
CA PHE A 176 -20.03 13.22 3.28
C PHE A 176 -21.06 13.87 4.24
N LYS A 177 -20.84 13.72 5.55
CA LYS A 177 -21.65 14.39 6.58
C LYS A 177 -21.41 15.91 6.60
N ALA A 178 -20.14 16.34 6.59
CA ALA A 178 -19.74 17.75 6.67
C ALA A 178 -20.32 18.62 5.54
N PHE A 179 -20.55 18.01 4.38
CA PHE A 179 -21.17 18.68 3.23
C PHE A 179 -22.68 18.43 3.10
N ASP A 180 -23.34 17.81 4.08
CA ASP A 180 -24.77 17.49 4.06
C ASP A 180 -25.18 16.77 2.77
N MET A 181 -24.38 15.80 2.33
CA MET A 181 -24.60 15.13 1.06
C MET A 181 -25.85 14.26 1.05
N GLU A 182 -26.22 13.69 2.20
CA GLU A 182 -27.46 12.92 2.35
C GLU A 182 -28.69 13.81 2.15
N GLU A 183 -28.71 15.00 2.75
CA GLU A 183 -29.77 16.01 2.62
C GLU A 183 -29.81 16.57 1.18
N ALA A 184 -28.66 16.61 0.51
CA ALA A 184 -28.59 16.98 -0.92
C ALA A 184 -29.07 15.87 -1.86
N GLY A 185 -29.51 14.72 -1.33
CA GLY A 185 -30.06 13.62 -2.11
C GLY A 185 -29.03 12.62 -2.64
N PHE A 186 -27.90 12.44 -1.96
CA PHE A 186 -26.91 11.44 -2.31
C PHE A 186 -26.88 10.26 -1.32
N ASN A 187 -26.52 9.09 -1.83
CA ASN A 187 -26.11 7.94 -1.04
C ASN A 187 -24.57 7.83 -1.06
N LEU A 188 -23.97 7.44 0.05
CA LEU A 188 -22.56 7.02 0.10
C LEU A 188 -22.52 5.50 -0.04
N VAL A 189 -21.79 5.01 -1.05
CA VAL A 189 -21.72 3.58 -1.39
C VAL A 189 -20.30 3.07 -1.19
N ASP A 190 -20.16 2.03 -0.37
CA ASP A 190 -18.91 1.30 -0.21
C ASP A 190 -18.69 0.38 -1.44
N PRO A 191 -17.60 0.54 -2.20
CA PRO A 191 -17.29 -0.33 -3.33
C PRO A 191 -16.81 -1.73 -2.92
N GLY A 192 -16.42 -1.94 -1.66
CA GLY A 192 -15.94 -3.21 -1.10
C GLY A 192 -14.47 -3.53 -1.40
N SER A 193 -13.87 -2.98 -2.45
CA SER A 193 -12.44 -3.16 -2.77
C SER A 193 -11.93 -2.10 -3.74
N GLY A 194 -10.60 -1.94 -3.83
CA GLY A 194 -9.97 -1.04 -4.80
C GLY A 194 -10.27 -1.42 -6.26
N ALA A 195 -10.32 -2.71 -6.56
CA ALA A 195 -10.68 -3.20 -7.90
C ALA A 195 -12.14 -2.88 -8.25
N ALA A 196 -13.07 -3.04 -7.31
CA ALA A 196 -14.48 -2.70 -7.52
C ALA A 196 -14.69 -1.19 -7.65
N LEU A 197 -13.95 -0.37 -6.88
CA LEU A 197 -13.92 1.09 -7.02
C LEU A 197 -13.47 1.50 -8.42
N ALA A 198 -12.32 1.01 -8.88
CA ALA A 198 -11.80 1.27 -10.22
C ALA A 198 -12.79 0.82 -11.30
N GLY A 199 -13.36 -0.38 -11.16
CA GLY A 199 -14.36 -0.93 -12.07
C GLY A 199 -15.64 -0.10 -12.16
N ALA A 200 -16.12 0.46 -11.05
CA ALA A 200 -17.28 1.35 -11.02
C ALA A 200 -17.03 2.65 -11.81
N ILE A 201 -15.84 3.25 -11.62
CA ILE A 201 -15.42 4.47 -12.35
C ILE A 201 -15.31 4.16 -13.85
N LYS A 202 -14.54 3.13 -14.24
CA LYS A 202 -14.33 2.74 -15.65
C LYS A 202 -15.66 2.41 -16.34
N LYS A 203 -16.54 1.67 -15.67
CA LYS A 203 -17.86 1.33 -16.22
C LYS A 203 -18.70 2.57 -16.52
N ALA A 204 -18.76 3.52 -15.60
CA ALA A 204 -19.51 4.77 -15.80
C ALA A 204 -18.86 5.63 -16.89
N TYR A 205 -17.53 5.81 -16.85
CA TYR A 205 -16.77 6.58 -17.82
C TYR A 205 -16.98 6.08 -19.26
N ASN A 206 -16.80 4.79 -19.50
CA ASN A 206 -16.93 4.14 -20.81
C ASN A 206 -18.37 4.21 -21.38
N ARG A 207 -19.36 4.42 -20.52
CA ARG A 207 -20.77 4.59 -20.92
C ARG A 207 -21.17 6.06 -21.06
N GLY A 208 -20.27 7.01 -20.82
CA GLY A 208 -20.57 8.44 -20.80
C GLY A 208 -21.57 8.82 -19.69
N GLN A 209 -21.63 8.03 -18.61
CA GLN A 209 -22.51 8.24 -17.45
C GLN A 209 -21.80 9.10 -16.40
N GLY A 210 -22.59 9.81 -15.57
CA GLY A 210 -22.05 10.51 -14.43
C GLY A 210 -21.55 9.55 -13.35
N VAL A 211 -20.43 9.90 -12.75
CA VAL A 211 -19.88 9.26 -11.55
C VAL A 211 -19.18 10.30 -10.70
N LEU A 212 -19.45 10.27 -9.40
CA LEU A 212 -18.70 10.96 -8.36
C LEU A 212 -18.08 9.89 -7.49
N ALA A 213 -16.75 9.83 -7.45
CA ALA A 213 -16.04 8.77 -6.75
C ALA A 213 -14.84 9.30 -5.98
N TYR A 214 -14.56 8.71 -4.82
CA TYR A 214 -13.25 8.79 -4.21
C TYR A 214 -12.21 8.14 -5.13
N TYR A 215 -11.06 8.78 -5.28
CA TYR A 215 -9.88 8.16 -5.87
C TYR A 215 -8.61 8.88 -5.44
N TRP A 216 -7.43 8.37 -5.83
CA TRP A 216 -6.14 8.93 -5.45
C TRP A 216 -5.14 8.92 -6.60
N ALA A 217 -4.12 9.78 -6.53
CA ALA A 217 -2.97 9.80 -7.43
C ALA A 217 -1.69 9.42 -6.65
N PRO A 218 -0.69 8.78 -7.33
CA PRO A 218 -0.70 8.39 -8.74
C PRO A 218 -1.36 7.03 -8.96
N THR A 219 -2.15 6.90 -10.02
CA THR A 219 -2.74 5.62 -10.42
C THR A 219 -2.84 5.53 -11.94
N SER A 220 -2.82 4.31 -12.48
CA SER A 220 -3.05 4.05 -13.89
C SER A 220 -4.42 4.57 -14.36
N LEU A 221 -5.46 4.42 -13.54
CA LEU A 221 -6.80 4.87 -13.84
C LEU A 221 -6.87 6.38 -14.13
N LEU A 222 -6.26 7.21 -13.28
CA LEU A 222 -6.25 8.66 -13.50
C LEU A 222 -5.31 9.09 -14.65
N ALA A 223 -4.35 8.25 -15.01
CA ALA A 223 -3.52 8.46 -16.19
C ALA A 223 -4.27 8.08 -17.48
N GLU A 224 -5.15 7.08 -17.43
CA GLU A 224 -5.93 6.58 -18.58
C GLU A 224 -7.21 7.40 -18.82
N LEU A 225 -7.93 7.74 -17.74
CA LEU A 225 -9.21 8.45 -17.81
C LEU A 225 -9.04 9.93 -17.52
N ASP A 226 -9.63 10.76 -18.37
CA ASP A 226 -9.62 12.22 -18.16
C ASP A 226 -10.61 12.59 -17.05
N MET A 227 -10.13 12.49 -15.81
CA MET A 227 -10.89 12.80 -14.60
C MET A 227 -10.46 14.14 -14.01
N VAL A 228 -11.39 14.83 -13.37
CA VAL A 228 -11.16 16.11 -12.69
C VAL A 228 -11.49 15.97 -11.23
N ARG A 229 -10.60 16.47 -10.37
CA ARG A 229 -10.85 16.53 -8.93
C ARG A 229 -11.83 17.65 -8.62
N VAL A 230 -12.89 17.34 -7.86
CA VAL A 230 -13.87 18.31 -7.38
C VAL A 230 -13.23 19.21 -6.32
N GLU A 231 -13.45 20.51 -6.43
CA GLU A 231 -13.02 21.45 -5.41
C GLU A 231 -13.95 21.35 -4.19
N LEU A 232 -13.36 20.99 -3.06
CA LEU A 232 -14.00 20.97 -1.74
C LEU A 232 -13.67 22.28 -0.97
N ALA A 233 -13.94 22.31 0.33
CA ALA A 233 -13.49 23.40 1.17
C ALA A 233 -11.95 23.45 1.27
N PRO A 234 -11.34 24.61 1.59
CA PRO A 234 -9.92 24.68 1.89
C PRO A 234 -9.54 23.74 3.03
N TYR A 235 -8.38 23.10 2.91
CA TYR A 235 -7.87 22.22 3.95
C TYR A 235 -7.58 23.00 5.24
N ASN A 236 -8.13 22.49 6.34
CA ASN A 236 -7.91 22.96 7.70
C ASN A 236 -7.34 21.82 8.55
N ALA A 237 -6.07 21.93 8.93
CA ALA A 237 -5.38 20.87 9.67
C ALA A 237 -6.01 20.58 11.04
N ALA A 238 -6.40 21.63 11.78
CA ALA A 238 -6.98 21.46 13.12
C ALA A 238 -8.32 20.69 13.07
N GLU A 239 -9.19 21.01 12.11
CA GLU A 239 -10.44 20.29 11.89
C GLU A 239 -10.16 18.86 11.39
N PHE A 240 -9.16 18.68 10.54
CA PHE A 240 -8.79 17.37 10.04
C PHE A 240 -8.33 16.45 11.19
N GLU A 241 -7.40 16.92 12.01
CA GLU A 241 -6.82 16.14 13.13
C GLU A 241 -7.84 15.88 14.24
N SER A 242 -8.74 16.82 14.51
CA SER A 242 -9.71 16.69 15.61
C SER A 242 -11.00 15.98 15.21
N CYS A 243 -11.31 15.90 13.91
CA CYS A 243 -12.60 15.40 13.46
C CYS A 243 -12.55 14.65 12.12
N ILE A 244 -12.16 15.27 11.00
CA ILE A 244 -12.29 14.63 9.67
C ILE A 244 -11.48 13.33 9.58
N GLY A 245 -10.29 13.28 10.17
CA GLY A 245 -9.45 12.09 10.26
C GLY A 245 -9.81 11.13 11.40
N VAL A 246 -10.86 11.42 12.19
CA VAL A 246 -11.24 10.67 13.39
C VAL A 246 -12.53 9.88 13.14
N ALA A 247 -12.51 8.57 13.41
CA ALA A 247 -13.68 7.73 13.23
C ALA A 247 -14.87 8.19 14.09
N ASN A 248 -16.06 8.19 13.51
CA ASN A 248 -17.31 8.56 14.18
C ASN A 248 -17.32 9.98 14.74
N CYS A 249 -16.64 10.94 14.09
CA CYS A 249 -16.76 12.34 14.50
C CYS A 249 -18.24 12.77 14.50
N PRO A 250 -18.74 13.39 15.60
CA PRO A 250 -20.17 13.68 15.73
C PRO A 250 -20.63 14.89 14.91
N ASP A 251 -19.75 15.87 14.68
CA ASP A 251 -20.07 17.16 14.04
C ASP A 251 -18.94 17.65 13.13
N PRO A 252 -18.65 16.90 12.03
CA PRO A 252 -17.58 17.28 11.11
C PRO A 252 -17.94 18.56 10.35
N LYS A 253 -16.94 19.41 10.13
CA LYS A 253 -17.09 20.65 9.37
C LYS A 253 -16.49 20.50 7.96
N PRO A 254 -17.00 21.25 6.95
CA PRO A 254 -16.46 21.26 5.61
C PRO A 254 -14.93 21.44 5.58
N ASN A 255 -14.25 20.53 4.87
CA ASN A 255 -12.79 20.48 4.79
C ASN A 255 -12.36 19.93 3.43
N GLY A 256 -11.08 20.04 3.11
CA GLY A 256 -10.43 19.36 1.99
C GLY A 256 -9.70 18.09 2.45
N PHE A 257 -9.26 17.29 1.47
CA PHE A 257 -8.33 16.19 1.75
C PHE A 257 -6.95 16.74 2.13
N ALA A 258 -6.31 16.11 3.10
CA ALA A 258 -4.92 16.38 3.43
C ALA A 258 -3.97 15.94 2.31
N ILE A 259 -2.77 16.50 2.26
CA ILE A 259 -1.66 15.89 1.52
C ILE A 259 -1.31 14.59 2.23
N SER A 260 -1.27 13.48 1.49
CA SER A 260 -1.07 12.16 2.08
C SER A 260 0.40 11.87 2.31
N GLU A 261 0.77 11.58 3.55
CA GLU A 261 2.05 10.93 3.87
C GLU A 261 1.90 9.44 3.63
N ILE A 262 2.80 8.86 2.82
CA ILE A 262 2.81 7.43 2.52
C ILE A 262 4.13 6.85 2.99
N LYS A 263 4.08 6.01 4.01
CA LYS A 263 5.28 5.51 4.72
C LYS A 263 5.39 4.00 4.67
N THR A 264 6.63 3.53 4.64
CA THR A 264 6.96 2.16 5.04
C THR A 264 7.15 2.14 6.55
N VAL A 265 6.52 1.17 7.21
CA VAL A 265 6.60 0.97 8.65
C VAL A 265 7.03 -0.46 8.95
N ALA A 266 7.89 -0.64 9.94
CA ALA A 266 8.34 -1.94 10.39
C ALA A 266 8.15 -2.11 11.91
N SER A 267 8.03 -3.35 12.38
CA SER A 267 8.11 -3.63 13.82
C SER A 267 9.51 -3.35 14.32
N THR A 268 9.65 -2.82 15.54
CA THR A 268 10.97 -2.58 16.15
C THR A 268 11.72 -3.90 16.38
N GLU A 269 11.00 -5.00 16.63
CA GLU A 269 11.59 -6.33 16.72
C GLU A 269 12.30 -6.72 15.42
N PHE A 270 11.64 -6.61 14.27
CA PHE A 270 12.24 -6.87 12.96
C PHE A 270 13.40 -5.91 12.68
N ALA A 271 13.22 -4.62 12.97
CA ALA A 271 14.24 -3.60 12.72
C ALA A 271 15.53 -3.86 13.47
N ASN A 272 15.45 -4.33 14.73
CA ASN A 272 16.61 -4.65 15.56
C ASN A 272 17.27 -5.98 15.17
N ASN A 273 16.48 -6.97 14.77
CA ASN A 273 16.97 -8.31 14.44
C ASN A 273 17.50 -8.43 13.01
N SER A 274 17.14 -7.50 12.11
CA SER A 274 17.45 -7.58 10.68
C SER A 274 17.99 -6.24 10.11
N PRO A 275 19.12 -5.73 10.63
CA PRO A 275 19.64 -4.40 10.26
C PRO A 275 19.98 -4.28 8.77
N GLU A 276 20.42 -5.35 8.11
CA GLU A 276 20.72 -5.37 6.68
C GLU A 276 19.44 -5.25 5.84
N ALA A 277 18.40 -6.02 6.19
CA ALA A 277 17.09 -5.91 5.55
C ALA A 277 16.46 -4.52 5.78
N MET A 278 16.65 -3.93 6.96
CA MET A 278 16.24 -2.55 7.23
C MET A 278 17.02 -1.54 6.39
N GLY A 279 18.29 -1.80 6.07
CA GLY A 279 19.07 -1.01 5.13
C GLY A 279 18.43 -0.97 3.74
N TYR A 280 17.97 -2.12 3.26
CA TYR A 280 17.21 -2.24 2.02
C TYR A 280 15.90 -1.43 2.08
N LEU A 281 15.06 -1.66 3.10
CA LEU A 281 13.78 -0.97 3.22
C LEU A 281 13.93 0.57 3.27
N LYS A 282 14.99 1.07 3.92
CA LYS A 282 15.30 2.52 3.95
C LYS A 282 15.72 3.07 2.58
N ALA A 283 16.41 2.27 1.77
CA ALA A 283 16.84 2.64 0.43
C ALA A 283 15.74 2.51 -0.61
N ARG A 284 14.69 1.71 -0.33
CA ARG A 284 13.59 1.41 -1.25
C ARG A 284 12.59 2.57 -1.31
N VAL A 285 12.97 3.60 -2.01
CA VAL A 285 12.07 4.70 -2.39
C VAL A 285 11.79 4.59 -3.88
N TRP A 286 10.51 4.55 -4.25
CA TRP A 286 10.10 4.36 -5.63
C TRP A 286 10.18 5.67 -6.41
N PRO A 287 10.94 5.72 -7.54
CA PRO A 287 10.80 6.80 -8.49
C PRO A 287 9.39 6.79 -9.09
N ALA A 288 8.75 7.97 -9.16
CA ALA A 288 7.34 8.08 -9.57
C ALA A 288 7.07 7.50 -10.97
N ASP A 289 8.01 7.68 -11.92
CA ASP A 289 7.88 7.14 -13.28
C ASP A 289 8.02 5.61 -13.34
N ALA A 290 8.92 5.03 -12.57
CA ALA A 290 9.08 3.58 -12.48
C ALA A 290 7.86 2.94 -11.85
N PHE A 291 7.35 3.54 -10.77
CA PHE A 291 6.14 3.05 -10.10
C PHE A 291 4.91 3.17 -11.00
N GLY A 292 4.76 4.29 -11.73
CA GLY A 292 3.71 4.46 -12.71
C GLY A 292 3.72 3.40 -13.82
N LYS A 293 4.90 2.97 -14.29
CA LYS A 293 5.04 1.88 -15.28
C LYS A 293 4.59 0.53 -14.72
N VAL A 294 4.91 0.24 -13.43
CA VAL A 294 4.41 -0.98 -12.77
C VAL A 294 2.89 -0.98 -12.72
N LEU A 295 2.28 0.12 -12.30
CA LEU A 295 0.83 0.24 -12.23
C LEU A 295 0.17 0.13 -13.62
N THR A 296 0.79 0.71 -14.64
CA THR A 296 0.32 0.57 -16.04
C THR A 296 0.41 -0.88 -16.50
N TYR A 297 1.51 -1.58 -16.19
CA TYR A 297 1.64 -3.01 -16.49
C TYR A 297 0.56 -3.84 -15.82
N MET A 298 0.31 -3.61 -14.52
CA MET A 298 -0.75 -4.31 -13.78
C MET A 298 -2.12 -4.11 -14.42
N GLU A 299 -2.41 -2.90 -14.89
CA GLU A 299 -3.68 -2.56 -15.52
C GLU A 299 -3.83 -3.19 -16.91
N THR A 300 -2.81 -3.05 -17.77
CA THR A 300 -2.89 -3.51 -19.18
C THR A 300 -2.87 -5.02 -19.29
N GLU A 301 -2.07 -5.69 -18.48
CA GLU A 301 -1.92 -7.14 -18.49
C GLU A 301 -2.86 -7.86 -17.50
N GLN A 302 -3.68 -7.10 -16.73
CA GLN A 302 -4.52 -7.62 -15.65
C GLN A 302 -3.67 -8.44 -14.66
N ALA A 303 -2.44 -7.95 -14.39
CA ALA A 303 -1.45 -8.63 -13.58
C ALA A 303 -1.71 -8.40 -12.08
N ASP A 304 -1.51 -9.44 -11.29
CA ASP A 304 -1.49 -9.34 -9.83
C ASP A 304 -0.14 -8.79 -9.31
N GLY A 305 -0.04 -8.63 -7.98
CA GLY A 305 1.18 -8.12 -7.35
C GLY A 305 2.41 -8.99 -7.59
N GLN A 306 2.25 -10.33 -7.67
CA GLN A 306 3.34 -11.26 -7.93
C GLN A 306 3.89 -11.06 -9.35
N ALA A 307 3.03 -11.05 -10.36
CA ALA A 307 3.43 -10.82 -11.75
C ALA A 307 4.04 -9.41 -11.94
N ALA A 308 3.49 -8.41 -11.24
CA ALA A 308 4.03 -7.04 -11.25
C ALA A 308 5.45 -6.97 -10.66
N ALA A 309 5.70 -7.65 -9.54
CA ALA A 309 7.01 -7.71 -8.91
C ALA A 309 8.05 -8.39 -9.83
N GLU A 310 7.70 -9.53 -10.40
CA GLU A 310 8.58 -10.22 -11.34
C GLU A 310 8.89 -9.38 -12.59
N TRP A 311 7.86 -8.73 -13.14
CA TRP A 311 8.04 -7.83 -14.28
C TRP A 311 8.95 -6.65 -13.93
N PHE A 312 8.73 -5.99 -12.80
CA PHE A 312 9.54 -4.88 -12.34
C PHE A 312 11.00 -5.29 -12.14
N LEU A 313 11.24 -6.39 -11.43
CA LEU A 313 12.59 -6.87 -11.14
C LEU A 313 13.37 -7.25 -12.42
N LYS A 314 12.67 -7.81 -13.43
CA LYS A 314 13.28 -8.14 -14.73
C LYS A 314 13.56 -6.92 -15.60
N ASN A 315 12.68 -5.91 -15.58
CA ASN A 315 12.74 -4.81 -16.54
C ASN A 315 13.28 -3.49 -15.97
N HIS A 316 13.40 -3.36 -14.65
CA HIS A 316 13.83 -2.13 -13.97
C HIS A 316 15.03 -2.36 -13.04
N GLU A 317 15.98 -3.21 -13.45
CA GLU A 317 17.19 -3.52 -12.68
C GLU A 317 17.93 -2.27 -12.23
N ALA A 318 18.08 -1.26 -13.11
CA ALA A 318 18.78 -0.02 -12.82
C ALA A 318 18.13 0.78 -11.65
N VAL A 319 16.87 0.51 -11.30
CA VAL A 319 16.19 1.10 -10.16
C VAL A 319 16.45 0.28 -8.89
N TRP A 320 15.98 -0.96 -8.86
CA TRP A 320 16.00 -1.74 -7.62
C TRP A 320 17.42 -2.18 -7.20
N SER A 321 18.37 -2.30 -8.12
CA SER A 321 19.76 -2.62 -7.76
C SER A 321 20.46 -1.53 -6.95
N GLN A 322 19.91 -0.30 -6.95
CA GLN A 322 20.38 0.78 -6.09
C GLN A 322 19.87 0.67 -4.64
N TRP A 323 18.86 -0.13 -4.40
CA TRP A 323 18.29 -0.33 -3.07
C TRP A 323 19.03 -1.37 -2.23
N VAL A 324 19.89 -2.16 -2.85
CA VAL A 324 20.57 -3.29 -2.23
C VAL A 324 22.07 -3.29 -2.51
N PRO A 325 22.93 -3.91 -1.66
CA PRO A 325 24.32 -4.16 -1.95
C PRO A 325 24.52 -5.03 -3.21
N ALA A 326 25.67 -4.92 -3.86
CA ALA A 326 25.95 -5.59 -5.15
C ALA A 326 25.87 -7.12 -5.07
N ASP A 327 26.30 -7.72 -3.97
CA ASP A 327 26.20 -9.17 -3.74
C ASP A 327 24.75 -9.63 -3.57
N VAL A 328 23.91 -8.82 -2.88
CA VAL A 328 22.47 -9.05 -2.76
C VAL A 328 21.81 -8.92 -4.13
N ALA A 329 22.16 -7.88 -4.91
CA ALA A 329 21.64 -7.73 -6.27
C ALA A 329 21.98 -8.94 -7.16
N ALA A 330 23.18 -9.49 -7.04
CA ALA A 330 23.58 -10.70 -7.76
C ALA A 330 22.70 -11.93 -7.39
N LYS A 331 22.40 -12.11 -6.10
CA LYS A 331 21.49 -13.18 -5.62
C LYS A 331 20.07 -13.02 -6.16
N VAL A 332 19.52 -11.78 -6.09
CA VAL A 332 18.18 -11.47 -6.63
C VAL A 332 18.12 -11.76 -8.12
N LYS A 333 19.11 -11.33 -8.91
CA LYS A 333 19.20 -11.63 -10.35
C LYS A 333 19.26 -13.13 -10.66
N ALA A 334 19.99 -13.89 -9.87
CA ALA A 334 20.11 -15.33 -10.08
C ALA A 334 18.79 -16.08 -9.80
N ALA A 335 17.84 -15.45 -9.11
CA ALA A 335 16.53 -16.01 -8.77
C ALA A 335 15.39 -15.58 -9.73
N LEU A 336 15.65 -14.62 -10.66
CA LEU A 336 14.73 -14.12 -11.69
C LEU A 336 14.74 -15.00 -12.95
#